data_ae184f14b20a7c7504e1067cccc9f23d
#
_entry.id   ae184f14b20a7c7504e1067cccc9f23d
#
_cell.length_a   1.000
_cell.length_b   1.000
_cell.length_c   1.000
_cell.angle_alpha   90.00
_cell.angle_beta   90.00
_cell.angle_gamma   90.00
#
_symmetry.space_group_name_H-M   'P 1'
#
loop_
_entity.id
_entity.type
_entity.pdbx_description
1 polymer ?
#
loop_
_entity_poly.entity_id
_entity_poly.type
_entity_poly.pdbx_seq_one_letter_code
_entity_poly.pdbx_strand_id
1 'polypeptide(L)'
;MVVPTRYSMELVQTTKNAMKVLYLSAWYPTHRDAMAGLFVQKHAQAVEQQGVDVRVIYSEATGIQWCKEILQQWKLLKREWGIPDLVQMNVLDKNGLFALWLRLRFRIPYIIIEHWSGYLPENFSLRGGWHGYVMRTIAKHAKCILPVSHQLEKAMKQCRIRNEHWQRIHNVVDDFFFLPITSFTIPLKSPTKFRLLHVSCFDEKAKNIQGILRSVRKLSDQRKDFELVIVGTGIDFEIDKAYAETLNFPQSTLFFTGEQTPYEVAQWMQQSDAFVMFSRYENAPVVLSECLAVGLPIVSSNAGGIPEMISSAEGILVPSEDEEALRKAISQMIDHRADYVKESIQLTGKKYSYQSVGAALLHLYQTILDQSFD
;
A
#
# COMPACT_ATOMS: atom_id res chain seq x y z
N MET A 1 1.44 -11.59 -22.30
CA MET A 1 0.12 -12.21 -22.18
C MET A 1 -0.81 -11.12 -21.67
N VAL A 2 -1.87 -10.73 -22.41
CA VAL A 2 -2.89 -9.81 -21.91
C VAL A 2 -3.62 -10.58 -20.83
N VAL A 3 -3.44 -10.23 -19.57
CA VAL A 3 -4.11 -10.91 -18.45
C VAL A 3 -5.46 -10.25 -18.27
N PRO A 4 -6.58 -10.93 -18.57
CA PRO A 4 -7.87 -10.47 -18.10
C PRO A 4 -7.88 -10.66 -16.58
N THR A 5 -8.32 -9.66 -15.84
CA THR A 5 -8.64 -9.79 -14.42
C THR A 5 -9.75 -10.84 -14.28
N ARG A 6 -9.39 -12.11 -14.00
CA ARG A 6 -10.36 -13.17 -13.72
C ARG A 6 -10.72 -13.15 -12.24
N TYR A 7 -11.73 -12.36 -11.89
CA TYR A 7 -12.60 -12.70 -10.76
C TYR A 7 -14.05 -12.47 -11.18
N SER A 8 -14.87 -13.51 -10.95
CA SER A 8 -16.32 -13.62 -11.14
C SER A 8 -16.84 -13.35 -12.57
N MET A 9 -17.13 -14.45 -13.26
CA MET A 9 -18.17 -14.48 -14.28
C MET A 9 -19.54 -14.33 -13.60
N GLU A 10 -19.86 -13.13 -13.16
CA GLU A 10 -21.24 -12.64 -13.17
C GLU A 10 -21.24 -11.43 -14.10
N LEU A 11 -22.04 -11.52 -15.14
CA LEU A 11 -22.24 -10.59 -16.22
C LEU A 11 -22.48 -9.16 -15.68
N VAL A 12 -21.43 -8.37 -15.49
CA VAL A 12 -21.57 -6.95 -15.66
C VAL A 12 -21.77 -6.76 -17.16
N GLN A 13 -23.01 -6.49 -17.57
CA GLN A 13 -23.34 -6.01 -18.91
C GLN A 13 -22.44 -4.80 -19.15
N THR A 14 -21.38 -4.98 -19.94
CA THR A 14 -20.58 -3.87 -20.43
C THR A 14 -21.50 -2.95 -21.19
N THR A 15 -21.88 -1.85 -20.57
CA THR A 15 -22.61 -0.79 -21.24
C THR A 15 -21.78 -0.36 -22.44
N LYS A 16 -22.41 -0.20 -23.59
CA LYS A 16 -21.77 0.06 -24.89
C LYS A 16 -20.88 1.32 -24.92
N ASN A 17 -20.75 2.05 -23.79
CA ASN A 17 -20.03 3.32 -23.61
C ASN A 17 -19.21 3.37 -22.30
N ALA A 18 -18.72 2.24 -21.77
CA ALA A 18 -17.84 2.28 -20.60
C ALA A 18 -16.53 2.99 -20.94
N MET A 19 -16.07 3.89 -20.03
CA MET A 19 -14.76 4.53 -20.13
C MET A 19 -13.68 3.45 -20.14
N LYS A 20 -12.73 3.54 -21.09
CA LYS A 20 -11.63 2.60 -21.27
C LYS A 20 -10.35 3.16 -20.70
N VAL A 21 -9.78 2.51 -19.68
CA VAL A 21 -8.52 2.94 -19.06
C VAL A 21 -7.47 1.86 -19.20
N LEU A 22 -6.34 2.23 -19.81
CA LEU A 22 -5.18 1.35 -19.92
C LEU A 22 -4.25 1.55 -18.73
N TYR A 23 -4.01 0.49 -17.95
CA TYR A 23 -3.00 0.48 -16.91
C TYR A 23 -1.64 0.03 -17.48
N LEU A 24 -0.61 0.82 -17.23
CA LEU A 24 0.77 0.48 -17.50
C LEU A 24 1.49 0.30 -16.17
N SER A 25 2.09 -0.86 -15.94
CA SER A 25 2.80 -1.13 -14.70
C SER A 25 4.10 -1.89 -14.93
N ALA A 26 5.10 -1.63 -14.05
CA ALA A 26 6.29 -2.43 -13.92
C ALA A 26 6.09 -3.63 -13.00
N TRP A 27 5.10 -3.53 -12.10
CA TRP A 27 4.76 -4.55 -11.11
C TRP A 27 3.29 -4.92 -11.24
N TYR A 28 3.02 -6.21 -11.37
CA TYR A 28 1.67 -6.74 -11.39
C TYR A 28 1.69 -8.17 -10.83
N PRO A 29 0.65 -8.62 -10.11
CA PRO A 29 0.62 -9.98 -9.57
C PRO A 29 0.79 -11.05 -10.64
N THR A 30 1.65 -12.00 -10.37
CA THR A 30 1.93 -13.16 -11.25
C THR A 30 1.80 -14.46 -10.47
N HIS A 31 1.83 -15.59 -11.18
CA HIS A 31 1.87 -16.90 -10.52
C HIS A 31 3.14 -17.13 -9.69
N ARG A 32 4.20 -16.37 -9.94
CA ARG A 32 5.48 -16.48 -9.22
C ARG A 32 5.53 -15.58 -8.00
N ASP A 33 4.88 -14.42 -8.07
CA ASP A 33 4.79 -13.44 -7.00
C ASP A 33 3.40 -12.80 -7.03
N ALA A 34 2.53 -13.31 -6.16
CA ALA A 34 1.15 -12.83 -6.04
C ALA A 34 1.05 -11.47 -5.35
N MET A 35 2.12 -11.04 -4.65
CA MET A 35 2.14 -9.77 -3.91
C MET A 35 2.72 -8.62 -4.74
N ALA A 36 3.50 -8.93 -5.80
CA ALA A 36 4.09 -7.91 -6.66
C ALA A 36 3.02 -7.04 -7.33
N GLY A 37 2.99 -5.75 -7.00
CA GLY A 37 2.04 -4.82 -7.61
C GLY A 37 0.56 -5.07 -7.25
N LEU A 38 0.26 -5.73 -6.14
CA LEU A 38 -1.10 -5.97 -5.65
C LEU A 38 -1.92 -4.67 -5.55
N PHE A 39 -1.28 -3.55 -5.19
CA PHE A 39 -1.91 -2.23 -5.16
C PHE A 39 -2.43 -1.78 -6.54
N VAL A 40 -1.73 -2.15 -7.64
CA VAL A 40 -2.18 -1.85 -9.01
C VAL A 40 -3.44 -2.63 -9.34
N GLN A 41 -3.47 -3.92 -9.00
CA GLN A 41 -4.64 -4.77 -9.20
C GLN A 41 -5.84 -4.25 -8.40
N LYS A 42 -5.65 -3.90 -7.13
CA LYS A 42 -6.71 -3.35 -6.28
C LYS A 42 -7.26 -2.02 -6.82
N HIS A 43 -6.40 -1.11 -7.31
CA HIS A 43 -6.86 0.10 -7.97
C HIS A 43 -7.67 -0.19 -9.23
N ALA A 44 -7.23 -1.17 -10.06
CA ALA A 44 -7.99 -1.59 -11.24
C ALA A 44 -9.38 -2.10 -10.85
N GLN A 45 -9.45 -3.02 -9.88
CA GLN A 45 -10.72 -3.54 -9.37
C GLN A 45 -11.63 -2.44 -8.79
N ALA A 46 -11.05 -1.44 -8.10
CA ALA A 46 -11.81 -0.34 -7.53
C ALA A 46 -12.53 0.49 -8.60
N VAL A 47 -11.87 0.78 -9.72
CA VAL A 47 -12.51 1.54 -10.82
C VAL A 47 -13.38 0.64 -11.69
N GLU A 48 -13.10 -0.65 -11.83
CA GLU A 48 -13.99 -1.61 -12.49
C GLU A 48 -15.33 -1.71 -11.78
N GLN A 49 -15.36 -1.67 -10.44
CA GLN A 49 -16.59 -1.59 -9.65
C GLN A 49 -17.39 -0.30 -9.90
N GLN A 50 -16.75 0.76 -10.42
CA GLN A 50 -17.39 2.00 -10.84
C GLN A 50 -17.82 1.99 -12.34
N GLY A 51 -17.70 0.85 -13.03
CA GLY A 51 -18.11 0.69 -14.43
C GLY A 51 -17.03 1.10 -15.46
N VAL A 52 -15.78 1.29 -15.05
CA VAL A 52 -14.64 1.53 -15.96
C VAL A 52 -14.16 0.19 -16.54
N ASP A 53 -13.93 0.14 -17.87
CA ASP A 53 -13.31 -1.03 -18.51
C ASP A 53 -11.79 -0.88 -18.47
N VAL A 54 -11.13 -1.70 -17.65
CA VAL A 54 -9.67 -1.65 -17.42
C VAL A 54 -8.97 -2.78 -18.15
N ARG A 55 -7.87 -2.45 -18.82
CA ARG A 55 -6.90 -3.43 -19.34
C ARG A 55 -5.52 -3.09 -18.85
N VAL A 56 -4.71 -4.12 -18.62
CA VAL A 56 -3.35 -3.97 -18.07
C VAL A 56 -2.33 -4.44 -19.09
N ILE A 57 -1.33 -3.60 -19.36
CA ILE A 57 -0.10 -3.98 -20.06
C ILE A 57 1.02 -4.03 -19.03
N TYR A 58 1.70 -5.16 -18.96
CA TYR A 58 2.76 -5.44 -17.99
C TYR A 58 3.89 -6.24 -18.64
N SER A 59 5.14 -5.92 -18.28
CA SER A 59 6.31 -6.67 -18.71
C SER A 59 7.47 -6.54 -17.71
N GLU A 60 8.01 -7.68 -17.28
CA GLU A 60 9.24 -7.77 -16.46
C GLU A 60 10.51 -7.59 -17.30
N ALA A 61 10.42 -7.74 -18.61
CA ALA A 61 11.54 -7.67 -19.52
C ALA A 61 12.24 -6.30 -19.48
N THR A 62 13.47 -6.26 -19.96
CA THR A 62 14.28 -5.04 -20.06
C THR A 62 14.79 -4.84 -21.50
N GLY A 63 15.23 -3.62 -21.81
CA GLY A 63 15.84 -3.28 -23.11
C GLY A 63 14.91 -3.59 -24.29
N ILE A 64 15.47 -4.18 -25.35
CA ILE A 64 14.76 -4.47 -26.61
C ILE A 64 13.61 -5.46 -26.40
N GLN A 65 13.77 -6.42 -25.49
CA GLN A 65 12.72 -7.39 -25.21
C GLN A 65 11.47 -6.74 -24.62
N TRP A 66 11.65 -5.79 -23.70
CA TRP A 66 10.54 -4.98 -23.18
C TRP A 66 9.79 -4.25 -24.30
N CYS A 67 10.52 -3.61 -25.25
CA CYS A 67 9.90 -2.93 -26.38
C CYS A 67 9.05 -3.89 -27.22
N LYS A 68 9.58 -5.08 -27.51
CA LYS A 68 8.86 -6.10 -28.29
C LYS A 68 7.58 -6.54 -27.58
N GLU A 69 7.65 -6.87 -26.29
CA GLU A 69 6.52 -7.34 -25.51
C GLU A 69 5.42 -6.28 -25.37
N ILE A 70 5.78 -5.04 -25.05
CA ILE A 70 4.82 -3.94 -24.93
C ILE A 70 4.11 -3.67 -26.26
N LEU A 71 4.86 -3.61 -27.36
CA LEU A 71 4.28 -3.37 -28.68
C LEU A 71 3.41 -4.55 -29.16
N GLN A 72 3.77 -5.78 -28.83
CA GLN A 72 2.96 -6.95 -29.15
C GLN A 72 1.63 -6.94 -28.36
N GLN A 73 1.69 -6.70 -27.05
CA GLN A 73 0.51 -6.58 -26.21
C GLN A 73 -0.39 -5.43 -26.68
N TRP A 74 0.20 -4.28 -27.03
CA TRP A 74 -0.54 -3.13 -27.57
C TRP A 74 -1.26 -3.45 -28.89
N LYS A 75 -0.59 -4.12 -29.84
CA LYS A 75 -1.20 -4.49 -31.11
C LYS A 75 -2.43 -5.39 -30.91
N LEU A 76 -2.31 -6.38 -30.02
CA LEU A 76 -3.40 -7.28 -29.67
C LEU A 76 -4.55 -6.53 -29.01
N LEU A 77 -4.25 -5.77 -27.97
CA LEU A 77 -5.22 -5.00 -27.20
C LEU A 77 -5.95 -4.00 -28.09
N LYS A 78 -5.24 -3.25 -28.94
CA LYS A 78 -5.85 -2.29 -29.86
C LYS A 78 -6.82 -2.95 -30.84
N ARG A 79 -6.52 -4.18 -31.30
CA ARG A 79 -7.38 -4.92 -32.21
C ARG A 79 -8.66 -5.42 -31.53
N GLU A 80 -8.54 -5.88 -30.29
CA GLU A 80 -9.63 -6.56 -29.57
C GLU A 80 -10.48 -5.59 -28.74
N TRP A 81 -9.88 -4.56 -28.20
CA TRP A 81 -10.51 -3.63 -27.27
C TRP A 81 -10.63 -2.19 -27.80
N GLY A 82 -9.78 -1.81 -28.75
CA GLY A 82 -9.74 -0.49 -29.33
C GLY A 82 -8.71 0.44 -28.66
N ILE A 83 -8.94 1.75 -28.83
CA ILE A 83 -8.08 2.80 -28.25
C ILE A 83 -8.65 3.17 -26.87
N PRO A 84 -7.84 3.25 -25.79
CA PRO A 84 -8.30 3.71 -24.49
C PRO A 84 -8.52 5.22 -24.47
N ASP A 85 -9.39 5.66 -23.57
CA ASP A 85 -9.67 7.08 -23.34
C ASP A 85 -8.58 7.72 -22.49
N LEU A 86 -7.99 6.95 -21.55
CA LEU A 86 -6.95 7.39 -20.61
C LEU A 86 -5.93 6.28 -20.39
N VAL A 87 -4.67 6.68 -20.10
CA VAL A 87 -3.64 5.78 -19.58
C VAL A 87 -3.35 6.12 -18.13
N GLN A 88 -3.40 5.12 -17.25
CA GLN A 88 -2.88 5.20 -15.89
C GLN A 88 -1.55 4.47 -15.81
N MET A 89 -0.51 5.19 -15.53
CA MET A 89 0.81 4.64 -15.26
C MET A 89 0.97 4.42 -13.76
N ASN A 90 1.35 3.22 -13.37
CA ASN A 90 1.59 2.86 -11.98
C ASN A 90 3.10 2.76 -11.76
N VAL A 91 3.62 3.67 -10.94
CA VAL A 91 5.04 3.96 -10.73
C VAL A 91 5.72 4.63 -11.95
N LEU A 92 6.48 5.68 -11.69
CA LEU A 92 7.22 6.42 -12.72
C LEU A 92 8.49 5.66 -13.14
N ASP A 93 8.40 4.96 -14.26
CA ASP A 93 9.45 4.11 -14.79
C ASP A 93 9.57 4.18 -16.34
N LYS A 94 10.27 3.20 -16.93
CA LYS A 94 10.43 3.07 -18.39
C LYS A 94 9.10 2.98 -19.17
N ASN A 95 8.03 2.46 -18.55
CA ASN A 95 6.70 2.35 -19.18
C ASN A 95 6.13 3.73 -19.56
N GLY A 96 6.60 4.78 -18.90
CA GLY A 96 6.24 6.16 -19.23
C GLY A 96 6.69 6.61 -20.62
N LEU A 97 7.71 6.00 -21.20
CA LEU A 97 8.06 6.23 -22.62
C LEU A 97 6.95 5.78 -23.55
N PHE A 98 6.31 4.65 -23.22
CA PHE A 98 5.18 4.16 -23.97
C PHE A 98 3.94 5.02 -23.76
N ALA A 99 3.67 5.46 -22.53
CA ALA A 99 2.58 6.41 -22.23
C ALA A 99 2.77 7.73 -23.00
N LEU A 100 3.98 8.27 -23.02
CA LEU A 100 4.31 9.48 -23.78
C LEU A 100 4.12 9.28 -25.29
N TRP A 101 4.53 8.12 -25.82
CA TRP A 101 4.30 7.77 -27.22
C TRP A 101 2.80 7.69 -27.56
N LEU A 102 1.97 7.07 -26.69
CA LEU A 102 0.52 7.03 -26.85
C LEU A 102 -0.09 8.43 -26.88
N ARG A 103 0.36 9.31 -25.99
CA ARG A 103 -0.06 10.73 -25.98
C ARG A 103 0.28 11.44 -27.27
N LEU A 104 1.52 11.31 -27.76
CA LEU A 104 1.97 11.99 -28.97
C LEU A 104 1.30 11.44 -30.24
N ARG A 105 1.11 10.10 -30.31
CA ARG A 105 0.61 9.43 -31.53
C ARG A 105 -0.90 9.37 -31.63
N PHE A 106 -1.61 9.26 -30.49
CA PHE A 106 -3.04 9.04 -30.43
C PHE A 106 -3.77 10.12 -29.62
N ARG A 107 -3.04 11.08 -29.04
CA ARG A 107 -3.56 12.14 -28.16
C ARG A 107 -4.22 11.61 -26.89
N ILE A 108 -3.90 10.40 -26.44
CA ILE A 108 -4.43 9.80 -25.23
C ILE A 108 -3.75 10.46 -24.01
N PRO A 109 -4.50 11.10 -23.09
CA PRO A 109 -3.91 11.65 -21.88
C PRO A 109 -3.41 10.53 -20.97
N TYR A 110 -2.44 10.83 -20.08
CA TYR A 110 -2.01 9.90 -19.05
C TYR A 110 -1.79 10.57 -17.71
N ILE A 111 -1.96 9.77 -16.65
CA ILE A 111 -1.67 10.11 -15.26
C ILE A 111 -0.62 9.15 -14.71
N ILE A 112 -0.03 9.52 -13.56
CA ILE A 112 0.96 8.71 -12.86
C ILE A 112 0.51 8.53 -11.42
N ILE A 113 0.32 7.29 -10.97
CA ILE A 113 0.20 6.97 -9.54
C ILE A 113 1.57 6.51 -9.05
N GLU A 114 2.04 7.09 -7.94
CA GLU A 114 3.38 6.81 -7.44
C GLU A 114 3.34 6.20 -6.03
N HIS A 115 4.02 5.05 -5.88
CA HIS A 115 4.12 4.28 -4.65
C HIS A 115 5.55 4.07 -4.18
N TRP A 116 6.52 4.28 -5.08
CA TRP A 116 7.90 3.86 -4.87
C TRP A 116 8.62 4.69 -3.82
N SER A 117 9.20 4.01 -2.81
CA SER A 117 9.98 4.64 -1.74
C SER A 117 11.38 5.13 -2.15
N GLY A 118 11.80 4.85 -3.37
CA GLY A 118 13.13 5.24 -3.87
C GLY A 118 13.35 6.74 -4.03
N TYR A 119 12.33 7.57 -3.85
CA TYR A 119 12.46 9.04 -3.77
C TYR A 119 12.79 9.52 -2.36
N LEU A 120 12.54 8.71 -1.33
CA LEU A 120 12.82 9.07 0.05
C LEU A 120 14.33 9.17 0.28
N PRO A 121 14.82 10.09 1.13
CA PRO A 121 16.24 10.28 1.39
C PRO A 121 16.96 8.99 1.81
N GLU A 122 16.29 8.14 2.57
CA GLU A 122 16.81 6.87 3.10
C GLU A 122 17.05 5.83 2.00
N ASN A 123 16.33 5.95 0.88
CA ASN A 123 16.35 5.01 -0.26
C ASN A 123 16.72 5.67 -1.57
N PHE A 124 17.20 6.92 -1.53
CA PHE A 124 17.39 7.70 -2.74
C PHE A 124 18.15 6.95 -3.84
N SER A 125 17.44 6.62 -4.90
CA SER A 125 17.96 5.86 -6.04
C SER A 125 17.67 6.50 -7.39
N LEU A 126 17.03 7.68 -7.43
CA LEU A 126 16.82 8.40 -8.68
C LEU A 126 18.18 8.83 -9.25
N ARG A 127 18.64 8.09 -10.23
CA ARG A 127 19.93 8.36 -10.88
C ARG A 127 19.87 9.68 -11.65
N GLY A 128 20.92 10.48 -11.56
CA GLY A 128 21.15 11.64 -12.40
C GLY A 128 21.31 11.26 -13.89
N GLY A 129 21.75 12.20 -14.72
CA GLY A 129 22.03 11.96 -16.14
C GLY A 129 20.77 11.73 -16.97
N TRP A 130 20.94 10.94 -18.06
CA TRP A 130 19.91 10.71 -19.06
C TRP A 130 18.63 10.06 -18.48
N HIS A 131 18.76 9.08 -17.60
CA HIS A 131 17.62 8.42 -16.98
C HIS A 131 16.74 9.41 -16.19
N GLY A 132 17.36 10.23 -15.33
CA GLY A 132 16.64 11.25 -14.59
C GLY A 132 15.98 12.31 -15.48
N TYR A 133 16.61 12.67 -16.61
CA TYR A 133 16.02 13.58 -17.59
C TYR A 133 14.76 12.99 -18.22
N VAL A 134 14.81 11.73 -18.65
CA VAL A 134 13.66 11.01 -19.24
C VAL A 134 12.51 10.93 -18.24
N MET A 135 12.76 10.54 -16.97
CA MET A 135 11.72 10.47 -15.94
C MET A 135 11.05 11.83 -15.68
N ARG A 136 11.85 12.91 -15.62
CA ARG A 136 11.32 14.28 -15.47
C ARG A 136 10.48 14.71 -16.69
N THR A 137 10.88 14.32 -17.88
CA THR A 137 10.13 14.61 -19.10
C THR A 137 8.78 13.88 -19.11
N ILE A 138 8.77 12.60 -18.76
CA ILE A 138 7.53 11.82 -18.63
C ILE A 138 6.62 12.46 -17.57
N ALA A 139 7.14 12.75 -16.39
CA ALA A 139 6.38 13.36 -15.30
C ALA A 139 5.77 14.72 -15.70
N LYS A 140 6.55 15.58 -16.37
CA LYS A 140 6.10 16.90 -16.84
C LYS A 140 4.91 16.83 -17.80
N HIS A 141 4.84 15.79 -18.63
CA HIS A 141 3.80 15.64 -19.64
C HIS A 141 2.58 14.84 -19.16
N ALA A 142 2.60 14.28 -17.97
CA ALA A 142 1.41 13.70 -17.36
C ALA A 142 0.35 14.77 -17.08
N LYS A 143 -0.93 14.43 -17.16
CA LYS A 143 -2.02 15.35 -16.80
C LYS A 143 -2.10 15.56 -15.28
N CYS A 144 -1.72 14.54 -14.50
CA CYS A 144 -1.67 14.61 -13.05
C CYS A 144 -0.68 13.58 -12.51
N ILE A 145 -0.03 13.88 -11.37
CA ILE A 145 0.74 12.90 -10.59
C ILE A 145 0.04 12.69 -9.25
N LEU A 146 -0.16 11.42 -8.89
CA LEU A 146 -0.88 11.00 -7.71
C LEU A 146 0.04 10.22 -6.75
N PRO A 147 0.83 10.88 -5.90
CA PRO A 147 1.56 10.21 -4.85
C PRO A 147 0.60 9.71 -3.75
N VAL A 148 0.99 8.62 -3.08
CA VAL A 148 0.19 8.01 -1.99
C VAL A 148 0.28 8.78 -0.66
N SER A 149 1.21 9.74 -0.53
CA SER A 149 1.37 10.60 0.65
C SER A 149 1.95 11.97 0.27
N HIS A 150 1.76 12.97 1.13
CA HIS A 150 2.42 14.28 0.98
C HIS A 150 3.94 14.17 1.13
N GLN A 151 4.41 13.26 2.01
CA GLN A 151 5.83 13.03 2.17
C GLN A 151 6.45 12.54 0.86
N LEU A 152 5.80 11.61 0.15
CA LEU A 152 6.26 11.15 -1.16
C LEU A 152 6.22 12.27 -2.21
N GLU A 153 5.16 13.07 -2.24
CA GLU A 153 5.07 14.25 -3.10
C GLU A 153 6.24 15.21 -2.88
N LYS A 154 6.54 15.52 -1.61
CA LYS A 154 7.67 16.38 -1.23
C LYS A 154 9.01 15.79 -1.69
N ALA A 155 9.21 14.49 -1.48
CA ALA A 155 10.42 13.78 -1.91
C ALA A 155 10.57 13.79 -3.44
N MET A 156 9.50 13.53 -4.20
CA MET A 156 9.50 13.63 -5.66
C MET A 156 9.86 15.04 -6.14
N LYS A 157 9.30 16.09 -5.54
CA LYS A 157 9.61 17.49 -5.86
C LYS A 157 11.07 17.83 -5.56
N GLN A 158 11.64 17.32 -4.46
CA GLN A 158 13.07 17.45 -4.16
C GLN A 158 13.96 16.77 -5.20
N CYS A 159 13.51 15.65 -5.79
CA CYS A 159 14.14 14.97 -6.92
C CYS A 159 13.93 15.70 -8.26
N ARG A 160 13.42 16.94 -8.24
CA ARG A 160 13.13 17.77 -9.42
C ARG A 160 12.09 17.16 -10.37
N ILE A 161 11.21 16.29 -9.88
CA ILE A 161 10.01 15.89 -10.60
C ILE A 161 9.05 17.08 -10.57
N ARG A 162 8.59 17.51 -11.75
CA ARG A 162 7.71 18.66 -11.92
C ARG A 162 6.47 18.27 -12.68
N ASN A 163 5.32 18.72 -12.20
CA ASN A 163 4.04 18.64 -12.87
C ASN A 163 3.17 19.81 -12.40
N GLU A 164 2.20 20.22 -13.19
CA GLU A 164 1.28 21.32 -12.84
C GLU A 164 0.20 20.86 -11.85
N HIS A 165 -0.19 19.58 -11.93
CA HIS A 165 -1.28 19.02 -11.12
C HIS A 165 -0.79 17.85 -10.26
N TRP A 166 -0.95 18.00 -8.95
CA TRP A 166 -0.67 16.99 -7.95
C TRP A 166 -1.92 16.71 -7.14
N GLN A 167 -2.29 15.46 -7.00
CA GLN A 167 -3.41 15.03 -6.16
C GLN A 167 -3.03 13.73 -5.48
N ARG A 168 -3.43 13.54 -4.22
CA ARG A 168 -3.17 12.28 -3.53
C ARG A 168 -4.23 11.25 -3.84
N ILE A 169 -3.81 9.99 -3.84
CA ILE A 169 -4.69 8.85 -3.90
C ILE A 169 -4.33 7.85 -2.80
N HIS A 170 -5.33 7.20 -2.24
CA HIS A 170 -5.12 6.20 -1.20
C HIS A 170 -4.94 4.81 -1.80
N ASN A 171 -4.22 3.94 -1.07
CA ASN A 171 -4.23 2.50 -1.33
C ASN A 171 -5.61 1.92 -1.04
N VAL A 172 -5.93 0.79 -1.66
CA VAL A 172 -7.20 0.09 -1.46
C VAL A 172 -7.04 -1.03 -0.45
N VAL A 173 -7.97 -1.12 0.49
CA VAL A 173 -8.09 -2.20 1.49
C VAL A 173 -9.25 -3.12 1.11
N ASP A 174 -9.04 -4.42 1.22
CA ASP A 174 -10.07 -5.43 0.90
C ASP A 174 -11.28 -5.33 1.81
N ASP A 175 -12.46 -5.60 1.25
CA ASP A 175 -13.74 -5.43 1.94
C ASP A 175 -13.86 -6.25 3.23
N PHE A 176 -13.20 -7.41 3.31
CA PHE A 176 -13.26 -8.25 4.52
C PHE A 176 -12.56 -7.63 5.74
N PHE A 177 -11.72 -6.60 5.59
CA PHE A 177 -11.20 -5.84 6.74
C PHE A 177 -12.27 -4.94 7.37
N PHE A 178 -13.30 -4.54 6.61
CA PHE A 178 -14.40 -3.71 7.10
C PHE A 178 -15.53 -4.52 7.71
N LEU A 179 -15.56 -5.84 7.50
CA LEU A 179 -16.64 -6.73 7.90
C LEU A 179 -16.29 -7.51 9.17
N PRO A 180 -17.26 -7.78 10.06
CA PRO A 180 -17.02 -8.64 11.21
C PRO A 180 -16.77 -10.08 10.75
N ILE A 181 -15.72 -10.71 11.27
CA ILE A 181 -15.40 -12.12 11.05
C ILE A 181 -16.07 -12.94 12.17
N THR A 182 -16.87 -13.91 11.79
CA THR A 182 -17.65 -14.74 12.74
C THR A 182 -17.02 -16.10 13.03
N SER A 183 -16.07 -16.54 12.20
CA SER A 183 -15.36 -17.80 12.37
C SER A 183 -13.87 -17.60 12.17
N PHE A 184 -13.07 -17.98 13.15
CA PHE A 184 -11.62 -17.79 13.16
C PHE A 184 -10.90 -19.12 12.94
N THR A 185 -9.92 -19.12 12.04
CA THR A 185 -9.01 -20.26 11.82
C THR A 185 -7.70 -20.10 12.59
N ILE A 186 -7.48 -18.92 13.17
CA ILE A 186 -6.32 -18.58 13.99
C ILE A 186 -6.62 -18.77 15.48
N PRO A 187 -5.59 -18.87 16.36
CA PRO A 187 -5.78 -18.93 17.80
C PRO A 187 -6.54 -17.70 18.34
N LEU A 188 -7.60 -17.94 19.08
CA LEU A 188 -8.36 -16.88 19.73
C LEU A 188 -7.50 -16.17 20.79
N LYS A 189 -7.79 -14.89 21.00
CA LYS A 189 -7.15 -14.10 22.04
C LYS A 189 -7.50 -14.65 23.43
N SER A 190 -6.49 -14.71 24.31
CA SER A 190 -6.74 -14.96 25.73
C SER A 190 -7.58 -13.82 26.33
N PRO A 191 -8.64 -14.12 27.09
CA PRO A 191 -9.48 -13.09 27.70
C PRO A 191 -8.73 -12.28 28.79
N THR A 192 -7.61 -12.80 29.29
CA THR A 192 -6.82 -12.20 30.39
C THR A 192 -5.62 -11.42 29.90
N LYS A 193 -5.32 -11.41 28.61
CA LYS A 193 -4.15 -10.71 28.05
C LYS A 193 -4.56 -9.68 27.02
N PHE A 194 -3.86 -8.56 27.03
CA PHE A 194 -3.90 -7.57 25.95
C PHE A 194 -3.04 -8.07 24.79
N ARG A 195 -3.62 -8.24 23.60
CA ARG A 195 -2.87 -8.67 22.42
C ARG A 195 -2.40 -7.50 21.60
N LEU A 196 -1.10 -7.31 21.54
CA LEU A 196 -0.41 -6.47 20.58
C LEU A 196 -0.17 -7.27 19.30
N LEU A 197 -0.38 -6.65 18.15
CA LEU A 197 -0.12 -7.23 16.83
C LEU A 197 0.91 -6.41 16.07
N HIS A 198 1.87 -7.07 15.44
CA HIS A 198 2.73 -6.50 14.40
C HIS A 198 2.58 -7.33 13.12
N VAL A 199 2.43 -6.68 11.98
CA VAL A 199 2.35 -7.34 10.66
C VAL A 199 3.25 -6.60 9.70
N SER A 200 4.24 -7.27 9.11
CA SER A 200 5.10 -6.68 8.08
C SER A 200 5.85 -7.72 7.25
N CYS A 201 6.44 -7.27 6.13
CA CYS A 201 7.58 -7.94 5.56
C CYS A 201 8.80 -7.69 6.45
N PHE A 202 9.59 -8.72 6.74
CA PHE A 202 10.78 -8.62 7.58
C PHE A 202 11.93 -8.02 6.76
N ASP A 203 12.01 -6.70 6.75
CA ASP A 203 13.13 -5.86 6.30
C ASP A 203 13.53 -5.00 7.50
N GLU A 204 14.50 -5.45 8.28
CA GLU A 204 14.92 -4.80 9.53
C GLU A 204 15.39 -3.36 9.30
N LYS A 205 16.00 -3.09 8.14
CA LYS A 205 16.41 -1.73 7.76
C LYS A 205 15.23 -0.76 7.74
N ALA A 206 14.09 -1.19 7.22
CA ALA A 206 12.90 -0.38 7.11
C ALA A 206 12.00 -0.48 8.34
N LYS A 207 11.75 -1.70 8.83
CA LYS A 207 10.70 -2.00 9.80
C LYS A 207 11.14 -1.95 11.25
N ASN A 208 12.45 -2.05 11.54
CA ASN A 208 13.01 -1.97 12.91
C ASN A 208 12.32 -2.94 13.89
N ILE A 209 12.18 -4.19 13.48
CA ILE A 209 11.51 -5.23 14.26
C ILE A 209 12.28 -5.49 15.56
N GLN A 210 13.60 -5.45 15.50
CA GLN A 210 14.44 -5.60 16.69
C GLN A 210 14.21 -4.49 17.72
N GLY A 211 13.91 -3.25 17.28
CA GLY A 211 13.51 -2.15 18.16
C GLY A 211 12.17 -2.44 18.87
N ILE A 212 11.19 -3.03 18.17
CA ILE A 212 9.93 -3.50 18.78
C ILE A 212 10.24 -4.57 19.83
N LEU A 213 11.04 -5.57 19.47
CA LEU A 213 11.41 -6.68 20.36
C LEU A 213 12.09 -6.18 21.64
N ARG A 214 13.07 -5.27 21.55
CA ARG A 214 13.75 -4.69 22.74
C ARG A 214 12.78 -3.90 23.61
N SER A 215 11.91 -3.09 23.01
CA SER A 215 10.92 -2.28 23.74
C SER A 215 9.93 -3.16 24.49
N VAL A 216 9.38 -4.17 23.81
CA VAL A 216 8.42 -5.13 24.40
C VAL A 216 9.08 -6.03 25.42
N ARG A 217 10.34 -6.43 25.22
CA ARG A 217 11.10 -7.21 26.23
C ARG A 217 11.26 -6.42 27.53
N LYS A 218 11.66 -5.14 27.46
CA LYS A 218 11.75 -4.27 28.64
C LYS A 218 10.37 -4.07 29.32
N LEU A 219 9.31 -3.94 28.52
CA LEU A 219 7.96 -3.84 29.07
C LEU A 219 7.53 -5.11 29.81
N SER A 220 7.92 -6.29 29.30
CA SER A 220 7.61 -7.58 29.92
C SER A 220 8.27 -7.81 31.30
N ASP A 221 9.25 -7.00 31.68
CA ASP A 221 9.79 -7.01 33.05
C ASP A 221 8.87 -6.28 34.04
N GLN A 222 8.05 -5.33 33.55
CA GLN A 222 7.20 -4.48 34.36
C GLN A 222 5.76 -4.97 34.46
N ARG A 223 5.26 -5.67 33.40
CA ARG A 223 3.86 -6.16 33.34
C ARG A 223 3.78 -7.50 32.61
N LYS A 224 2.77 -8.31 32.96
CA LYS A 224 2.57 -9.68 32.44
C LYS A 224 1.22 -9.87 31.75
N ASP A 225 0.39 -8.84 31.70
CA ASP A 225 -0.99 -8.86 31.23
C ASP A 225 -1.12 -8.63 29.70
N PHE A 226 -0.05 -8.83 28.95
CA PHE A 226 -0.05 -8.68 27.49
C PHE A 226 0.72 -9.79 26.78
N GLU A 227 0.52 -9.87 25.47
CA GLU A 227 1.27 -10.69 24.53
C GLU A 227 1.52 -9.91 23.23
N LEU A 228 2.61 -10.22 22.53
CA LEU A 228 2.93 -9.70 21.20
C LEU A 228 2.86 -10.84 20.19
N VAL A 229 2.05 -10.68 19.17
CA VAL A 229 1.99 -11.56 17.99
C VAL A 229 2.64 -10.85 16.81
N ILE A 230 3.59 -11.50 16.15
CA ILE A 230 4.30 -11.00 14.99
C ILE A 230 3.94 -11.90 13.79
N VAL A 231 3.32 -11.27 12.77
CA VAL A 231 2.84 -11.91 11.56
C VAL A 231 3.68 -11.46 10.37
N GLY A 232 4.03 -12.38 9.49
CA GLY A 232 4.74 -12.11 8.26
C GLY A 232 6.01 -12.92 8.09
N THR A 233 6.71 -12.65 6.99
CA THR A 233 8.01 -13.21 6.63
C THR A 233 8.80 -12.19 5.81
N GLY A 234 10.04 -12.47 5.49
CA GLY A 234 10.90 -11.58 4.71
C GLY A 234 12.36 -11.97 4.80
N ILE A 235 13.20 -11.12 4.24
CA ILE A 235 14.65 -11.39 4.12
C ILE A 235 15.35 -11.55 5.45
N ASP A 236 14.88 -10.86 6.49
CA ASP A 236 15.48 -10.85 7.83
C ASP A 236 14.69 -11.70 8.85
N PHE A 237 13.66 -12.45 8.42
CA PHE A 237 12.77 -13.19 9.33
C PHE A 237 13.51 -14.12 10.30
N GLU A 238 14.39 -14.96 9.78
CA GLU A 238 15.16 -15.91 10.63
C GLU A 238 16.17 -15.18 11.54
N ILE A 239 16.74 -14.07 11.07
CA ILE A 239 17.66 -13.22 11.84
C ILE A 239 16.92 -12.59 13.01
N ASP A 240 15.75 -12.00 12.78
CA ASP A 240 14.95 -11.32 13.80
C ASP A 240 14.38 -12.33 14.81
N LYS A 241 13.98 -13.52 14.34
CA LYS A 241 13.53 -14.61 15.21
C LYS A 241 14.65 -15.13 16.11
N ALA A 242 15.84 -15.37 15.55
CA ALA A 242 17.01 -15.76 16.35
C ALA A 242 17.40 -14.67 17.35
N TYR A 243 17.33 -13.40 16.95
CA TYR A 243 17.55 -12.27 17.86
C TYR A 243 16.54 -12.27 19.02
N ALA A 244 15.26 -12.52 18.76
CA ALA A 244 14.25 -12.60 19.79
C ALA A 244 14.54 -13.70 20.85
N GLU A 245 15.09 -14.84 20.42
CA GLU A 245 15.51 -15.92 21.34
C GLU A 245 16.60 -15.46 22.32
N THR A 246 17.54 -14.61 21.88
CA THR A 246 18.60 -14.05 22.76
C THR A 246 18.05 -13.12 23.84
N LEU A 247 16.87 -12.54 23.62
CA LEU A 247 16.26 -11.61 24.57
C LEU A 247 15.59 -12.30 25.76
N ASN A 248 15.43 -13.63 25.74
CA ASN A 248 14.83 -14.41 26.83
C ASN A 248 13.47 -13.86 27.27
N PHE A 249 12.51 -13.79 26.38
CA PHE A 249 11.14 -13.38 26.70
C PHE A 249 10.50 -14.30 27.74
N PRO A 250 9.69 -13.77 28.68
CA PRO A 250 8.85 -14.61 29.52
C PRO A 250 7.93 -15.50 28.68
N GLN A 251 7.63 -16.69 29.22
CA GLN A 251 6.75 -17.64 28.53
C GLN A 251 5.42 -17.00 28.13
N SER A 252 4.93 -17.33 26.93
CA SER A 252 3.66 -16.84 26.39
C SER A 252 3.55 -15.31 26.24
N THR A 253 4.69 -14.62 26.04
CA THR A 253 4.71 -13.17 25.79
C THR A 253 4.92 -12.84 24.32
N LEU A 254 5.62 -13.66 23.55
CA LEU A 254 5.97 -13.43 22.15
C LEU A 254 5.63 -14.65 21.29
N PHE A 255 4.99 -14.39 20.14
CA PHE A 255 4.60 -15.41 19.16
C PHE A 255 4.94 -14.94 17.75
N PHE A 256 5.58 -15.80 16.97
CA PHE A 256 5.77 -15.63 15.53
C PHE A 256 4.86 -16.61 14.79
N THR A 257 4.07 -16.12 13.84
CA THR A 257 3.13 -16.95 13.07
C THR A 257 3.66 -17.33 11.68
N GLY A 258 4.69 -16.63 11.20
CA GLY A 258 5.10 -16.71 9.81
C GLY A 258 4.14 -15.98 8.87
N GLU A 259 4.24 -16.32 7.58
CA GLU A 259 3.39 -15.75 6.54
C GLU A 259 1.92 -16.16 6.72
N GLN A 260 1.02 -15.22 6.52
CA GLN A 260 -0.42 -15.42 6.61
C GLN A 260 -1.10 -14.85 5.36
N THR A 261 -2.21 -15.41 4.98
CA THR A 261 -3.05 -14.86 3.91
C THR A 261 -3.66 -13.51 4.35
N PRO A 262 -4.03 -12.60 3.42
CA PRO A 262 -4.69 -11.34 3.78
C PRO A 262 -5.94 -11.52 4.65
N TYR A 263 -6.70 -12.61 4.44
CA TYR A 263 -7.87 -12.91 5.26
C TYR A 263 -7.49 -13.34 6.69
N GLU A 264 -6.43 -14.11 6.87
CA GLU A 264 -5.91 -14.47 8.19
C GLU A 264 -5.32 -13.26 8.91
N VAL A 265 -4.67 -12.33 8.16
CA VAL A 265 -4.23 -11.03 8.72
C VAL A 265 -5.42 -10.25 9.27
N ALA A 266 -6.55 -10.21 8.55
CA ALA A 266 -7.77 -9.57 9.05
C ALA A 266 -8.30 -10.25 10.32
N GLN A 267 -8.22 -11.59 10.41
CA GLN A 267 -8.57 -12.32 11.62
C GLN A 267 -7.66 -11.94 12.79
N TRP A 268 -6.33 -11.89 12.57
CA TRP A 268 -5.37 -11.46 13.60
C TRP A 268 -5.66 -10.05 14.09
N MET A 269 -5.96 -9.12 13.16
CA MET A 269 -6.32 -7.74 13.52
C MET A 269 -7.59 -7.68 14.38
N GLN A 270 -8.64 -8.45 14.01
CA GLN A 270 -9.89 -8.50 14.79
C GLN A 270 -9.76 -9.20 16.15
N GLN A 271 -8.76 -10.06 16.30
CA GLN A 271 -8.43 -10.75 17.56
C GLN A 271 -7.34 -10.02 18.36
N SER A 272 -7.03 -8.77 18.03
CA SER A 272 -6.02 -7.96 18.71
C SER A 272 -6.61 -6.69 19.33
N ASP A 273 -5.93 -6.15 20.32
CA ASP A 273 -6.36 -4.94 21.02
C ASP A 273 -5.69 -3.69 20.49
N ALA A 274 -4.45 -3.80 20.01
CA ALA A 274 -3.74 -2.72 19.33
C ALA A 274 -2.69 -3.26 18.36
N PHE A 275 -2.37 -2.43 17.38
CA PHE A 275 -1.30 -2.67 16.42
C PHE A 275 -0.05 -1.89 16.81
N VAL A 276 1.13 -2.47 16.65
CA VAL A 276 2.40 -1.81 16.89
C VAL A 276 3.27 -1.82 15.63
N MET A 277 3.85 -0.66 15.28
CA MET A 277 4.76 -0.49 14.15
C MET A 277 5.87 0.50 14.52
N PHE A 278 7.12 0.19 14.17
CA PHE A 278 8.25 1.04 14.58
C PHE A 278 9.22 1.31 13.42
N SER A 279 8.68 1.48 12.23
CA SER A 279 9.46 1.68 11.00
C SER A 279 10.32 2.93 11.04
N ARG A 280 11.49 2.87 10.37
CA ARG A 280 12.39 4.00 10.18
C ARG A 280 11.94 4.90 9.03
N TYR A 281 11.32 4.33 8.00
CA TYR A 281 10.74 5.07 6.87
C TYR A 281 9.54 4.34 6.26
N GLU A 282 8.55 5.09 5.81
CA GLU A 282 7.33 4.61 5.14
C GLU A 282 6.79 5.66 4.16
N ASN A 283 6.10 5.22 3.12
CA ASN A 283 5.31 6.12 2.27
C ASN A 283 3.87 6.25 2.79
N ALA A 284 3.08 5.20 2.59
CA ALA A 284 1.72 5.04 3.10
C ALA A 284 1.50 3.53 3.32
N PRO A 285 1.87 3.01 4.50
CA PRO A 285 1.84 1.58 4.76
C PRO A 285 0.40 1.05 4.74
N VAL A 286 0.14 0.08 3.85
CA VAL A 286 -1.20 -0.51 3.64
C VAL A 286 -1.72 -1.12 4.93
N VAL A 287 -0.87 -1.75 5.73
CA VAL A 287 -1.23 -2.38 7.00
C VAL A 287 -1.89 -1.40 7.98
N LEU A 288 -1.50 -0.11 7.99
CA LEU A 288 -2.18 0.89 8.82
C LEU A 288 -3.57 1.23 8.28
N SER A 289 -3.75 1.24 6.96
CA SER A 289 -5.08 1.38 6.34
C SER A 289 -5.99 0.19 6.70
N GLU A 290 -5.43 -1.01 6.77
CA GLU A 290 -6.11 -2.24 7.20
C GLU A 290 -6.50 -2.18 8.69
N CYS A 291 -5.59 -1.71 9.56
CA CYS A 291 -5.90 -1.46 10.97
C CYS A 291 -7.05 -0.47 11.14
N LEU A 292 -7.02 0.63 10.39
CA LEU A 292 -8.10 1.63 10.40
C LEU A 292 -9.43 1.04 9.91
N ALA A 293 -9.41 0.20 8.88
CA ALA A 293 -10.60 -0.49 8.37
C ALA A 293 -11.23 -1.43 9.41
N VAL A 294 -10.39 -2.17 10.14
CA VAL A 294 -10.84 -3.07 11.24
C VAL A 294 -11.30 -2.28 12.47
N GLY A 295 -10.81 -1.04 12.66
CA GLY A 295 -11.00 -0.25 13.86
C GLY A 295 -10.03 -0.60 14.99
N LEU A 296 -8.82 -1.03 14.63
CA LEU A 296 -7.73 -1.39 15.54
C LEU A 296 -6.87 -0.15 15.84
N PRO A 297 -6.72 0.29 17.10
CA PRO A 297 -5.87 1.42 17.42
C PRO A 297 -4.39 1.08 17.24
N ILE A 298 -3.59 2.12 17.02
CA ILE A 298 -2.23 2.00 16.50
C ILE A 298 -1.23 2.70 17.43
N VAL A 299 -0.13 2.04 17.74
CA VAL A 299 1.09 2.66 18.28
C VAL A 299 2.15 2.60 17.19
N SER A 300 2.64 3.74 16.72
CA SER A 300 3.58 3.75 15.60
C SER A 300 4.66 4.82 15.74
N SER A 301 5.80 4.62 15.05
CA SER A 301 6.74 5.70 14.78
C SER A 301 6.11 6.75 13.86
N ASN A 302 6.54 8.01 13.98
CA ASN A 302 6.11 9.12 13.13
C ASN A 302 6.89 9.18 11.80
N ALA A 303 7.26 8.03 11.25
CA ALA A 303 8.08 7.91 10.04
C ALA A 303 7.29 8.22 8.76
N GLY A 304 7.90 9.02 7.88
CA GLY A 304 7.40 9.25 6.52
C GLY A 304 5.96 9.76 6.45
N GLY A 305 5.09 9.02 5.76
CA GLY A 305 3.68 9.37 5.58
C GLY A 305 2.75 8.90 6.70
N ILE A 306 3.26 8.23 7.75
CA ILE A 306 2.42 7.73 8.86
C ILE A 306 1.65 8.85 9.58
N PRO A 307 2.24 10.03 9.89
CA PRO A 307 1.51 11.13 10.53
C PRO A 307 0.34 11.70 9.71
N GLU A 308 0.28 11.40 8.42
CA GLU A 308 -0.83 11.79 7.56
C GLU A 308 -2.05 10.84 7.69
N MET A 309 -1.82 9.65 8.25
CA MET A 309 -2.81 8.58 8.34
C MET A 309 -3.46 8.50 9.72
N ILE A 310 -2.73 8.87 10.77
CA ILE A 310 -3.06 8.62 12.18
C ILE A 310 -3.03 9.93 12.96
N SER A 311 -4.12 10.21 13.66
CA SER A 311 -4.23 11.27 14.67
C SER A 311 -4.31 10.66 16.08
N SER A 312 -4.46 11.50 17.09
CA SER A 312 -4.68 11.04 18.48
C SER A 312 -5.97 10.24 18.67
N ALA A 313 -6.92 10.31 17.72
CA ALA A 313 -8.14 9.51 17.74
C ALA A 313 -7.92 8.06 17.31
N GLU A 314 -6.92 7.80 16.48
CA GLU A 314 -6.59 6.47 15.97
C GLU A 314 -5.43 5.81 16.70
N GLY A 315 -4.60 6.58 17.44
CA GLY A 315 -3.45 5.98 18.09
C GLY A 315 -2.42 6.94 18.67
N ILE A 316 -1.24 6.40 18.96
CA ILE A 316 -0.11 7.13 19.54
C ILE A 316 1.06 7.10 18.58
N LEU A 317 1.60 8.27 18.25
CA LEU A 317 2.81 8.41 17.46
C LEU A 317 4.02 8.73 18.34
N VAL A 318 5.13 8.04 18.10
CA VAL A 318 6.40 8.24 18.82
C VAL A 318 7.52 8.61 17.85
N PRO A 319 8.60 9.27 18.31
CA PRO A 319 9.76 9.49 17.46
C PRO A 319 10.34 8.17 16.94
N SER A 320 10.79 8.17 15.69
CA SER A 320 11.48 7.01 15.13
C SER A 320 12.74 6.69 15.95
N GLU A 321 13.03 5.41 16.15
CA GLU A 321 14.18 4.87 16.90
C GLU A 321 14.18 5.19 18.40
N ASP A 322 13.17 5.89 18.95
CA ASP A 322 13.02 6.09 20.40
C ASP A 322 12.28 4.90 21.04
N GLU A 323 13.02 3.87 21.39
CA GLU A 323 12.48 2.64 22.01
C GLU A 323 11.82 2.89 23.37
N GLU A 324 12.30 3.91 24.12
CA GLU A 324 11.71 4.23 25.41
C GLU A 324 10.36 4.93 25.24
N ALA A 325 10.23 5.81 24.25
CA ALA A 325 8.95 6.39 23.88
C ALA A 325 7.98 5.31 23.38
N LEU A 326 8.44 4.35 22.57
CA LEU A 326 7.63 3.22 22.10
C LEU A 326 7.14 2.38 23.28
N ARG A 327 8.03 2.00 24.22
CA ARG A 327 7.66 1.23 25.41
C ARG A 327 6.59 1.92 26.23
N LYS A 328 6.74 3.24 26.48
CA LYS A 328 5.77 4.05 27.22
C LYS A 328 4.42 4.14 26.48
N ALA A 329 4.44 4.35 25.18
CA ALA A 329 3.25 4.43 24.35
C ALA A 329 2.48 3.10 24.33
N ILE A 330 3.18 1.96 24.26
CA ILE A 330 2.55 0.62 24.39
C ILE A 330 1.92 0.46 25.77
N SER A 331 2.61 0.82 26.85
CA SER A 331 2.03 0.75 28.20
C SER A 331 0.78 1.63 28.34
N GLN A 332 0.84 2.88 27.82
CA GLN A 332 -0.30 3.79 27.81
C GLN A 332 -1.47 3.22 26.97
N MET A 333 -1.21 2.63 25.82
CA MET A 333 -2.23 1.99 25.00
C MET A 333 -2.94 0.84 25.74
N ILE A 334 -2.19 0.03 26.48
CA ILE A 334 -2.78 -1.05 27.31
C ILE A 334 -3.66 -0.47 28.39
N ASP A 335 -3.21 0.56 29.10
CA ASP A 335 -3.93 1.14 30.24
C ASP A 335 -5.17 1.96 29.78
N HIS A 336 -5.15 2.55 28.58
CA HIS A 336 -6.17 3.45 28.05
C HIS A 336 -6.84 2.94 26.77
N ARG A 337 -6.89 1.61 26.56
CA ARG A 337 -7.48 1.03 25.35
C ARG A 337 -8.94 1.48 25.11
N ALA A 338 -9.68 1.67 26.18
CA ALA A 338 -11.09 2.07 26.12
C ALA A 338 -11.33 3.46 25.54
N ASP A 339 -10.29 4.33 25.51
CA ASP A 339 -10.38 5.68 24.95
C ASP A 339 -10.45 5.65 23.41
N TYR A 340 -10.06 4.53 22.79
CA TYR A 340 -10.03 4.35 21.34
C TYR A 340 -11.30 3.64 20.88
N VAL A 341 -12.25 4.42 20.36
CA VAL A 341 -13.57 3.92 19.90
C VAL A 341 -13.44 3.28 18.52
N LYS A 342 -13.75 2.00 18.45
CA LYS A 342 -13.60 1.20 17.22
C LYS A 342 -14.31 1.82 16.02
N GLU A 343 -15.55 2.25 16.19
CA GLU A 343 -16.39 2.81 15.12
C GLU A 343 -15.83 4.13 14.60
N SER A 344 -15.22 4.94 15.47
CA SER A 344 -14.55 6.18 15.09
C SER A 344 -13.32 5.90 14.21
N ILE A 345 -12.50 4.92 14.59
CA ILE A 345 -11.33 4.50 13.81
C ILE A 345 -11.76 3.94 12.46
N GLN A 346 -12.81 3.10 12.43
CA GLN A 346 -13.37 2.55 11.20
C GLN A 346 -13.89 3.65 10.25
N LEU A 347 -14.46 4.72 10.79
CA LEU A 347 -14.91 5.85 9.97
C LEU A 347 -13.74 6.49 9.23
N THR A 348 -12.59 6.66 9.88
CA THR A 348 -11.35 7.12 9.24
C THR A 348 -10.86 6.11 8.19
N GLY A 349 -11.07 4.80 8.42
CA GLY A 349 -10.71 3.73 7.50
C GLY A 349 -11.52 3.71 6.20
N LYS A 350 -12.74 4.21 6.17
CA LYS A 350 -13.65 4.16 4.99
C LYS A 350 -13.05 4.76 3.72
N LYS A 351 -12.17 5.76 3.83
CA LYS A 351 -11.49 6.39 2.69
C LYS A 351 -10.61 5.44 1.88
N TYR A 352 -10.25 4.28 2.46
CA TYR A 352 -9.42 3.25 1.82
C TYR A 352 -10.25 2.13 1.16
N SER A 353 -11.58 2.18 1.22
CA SER A 353 -12.45 1.17 0.59
C SER A 353 -12.37 1.21 -0.93
N TYR A 354 -12.69 0.07 -1.58
CA TYR A 354 -12.85 0.00 -3.03
C TYR A 354 -13.78 1.08 -3.56
N GLN A 355 -14.91 1.30 -2.88
CA GLN A 355 -15.89 2.32 -3.28
C GLN A 355 -15.29 3.73 -3.24
N SER A 356 -14.62 4.11 -2.13
CA SER A 356 -14.11 5.47 -1.95
C SER A 356 -12.96 5.78 -2.91
N VAL A 357 -12.01 4.86 -3.04
CA VAL A 357 -10.86 5.03 -3.94
C VAL A 357 -11.29 4.96 -5.41
N GLY A 358 -12.17 4.00 -5.75
CA GLY A 358 -12.72 3.88 -7.10
C GLY A 358 -13.49 5.12 -7.54
N ALA A 359 -14.34 5.66 -6.67
CA ALA A 359 -15.08 6.91 -6.96
C ALA A 359 -14.14 8.12 -7.13
N ALA A 360 -13.10 8.24 -6.30
CA ALA A 360 -12.11 9.31 -6.42
C ALA A 360 -11.33 9.24 -7.73
N LEU A 361 -10.91 8.03 -8.15
CA LEU A 361 -10.22 7.82 -9.42
C LEU A 361 -11.16 8.09 -10.61
N LEU A 362 -12.39 7.58 -10.59
CA LEU A 362 -13.37 7.82 -11.65
C LEU A 362 -13.62 9.32 -11.84
N HIS A 363 -13.83 10.06 -10.75
CA HIS A 363 -14.02 11.51 -10.80
C HIS A 363 -12.80 12.22 -11.43
N LEU A 364 -11.59 11.83 -11.04
CA LEU A 364 -10.37 12.38 -11.65
C LEU A 364 -10.29 12.07 -13.16
N TYR A 365 -10.59 10.83 -13.57
CA TYR A 365 -10.57 10.46 -14.98
C TYR A 365 -11.54 11.31 -15.79
N GLN A 366 -12.78 11.47 -15.30
CA GLN A 366 -13.80 12.33 -15.93
C GLN A 366 -13.31 13.77 -16.06
N THR A 367 -12.79 14.35 -14.98
CA THR A 367 -12.23 15.73 -14.98
C THR A 367 -11.12 15.91 -16.01
N ILE A 368 -10.22 14.92 -16.15
CA ILE A 368 -9.12 14.99 -17.13
C ILE A 368 -9.64 14.88 -18.57
N LEU A 369 -10.63 14.04 -18.82
CA LEU A 369 -11.19 13.86 -20.15
C LEU A 369 -12.00 15.07 -20.57
N ASP A 370 -12.79 15.66 -19.68
CA ASP A 370 -13.56 16.89 -19.95
C ASP A 370 -12.66 18.07 -20.31
N GLN A 371 -11.52 18.23 -19.59
CA GLN A 371 -10.52 19.27 -19.88
C GLN A 371 -9.67 19.02 -21.14
N SER A 372 -9.75 17.83 -21.74
CA SER A 372 -8.94 17.49 -22.92
C SER A 372 -9.64 17.83 -24.23
N PHE A 373 -10.88 18.29 -24.17
CA PHE A 373 -11.67 18.73 -25.32
C PHE A 373 -11.62 20.25 -25.57
N ASP A 374 -10.99 21.01 -24.65
CA ASP A 374 -10.66 22.44 -24.84
C ASP A 374 -9.18 22.60 -25.29
#